data_7b0ce1527fd1cbb96076be640c0a5831
#
_entry.id   7b0ce1527fd1cbb96076be640c0a5831
#
_cell.length_a   1.000
_cell.length_b   1.000
_cell.length_c   1.000
_cell.angle_alpha   90.00
_cell.angle_beta   90.00
_cell.angle_gamma   90.00
#
_symmetry.space_group_name_H-M   'P 1'
#
loop_
_entity.id
_entity.type
_entity.pdbx_description
1 polymer ?
#
loop_
_entity_poly.entity_id
_entity_poly.type
_entity_poly.pdbx_seq_one_letter_code
_entity_poly.pdbx_strand_id
1 'polypeptide(L)'
;MGDVKEYIEDNFKINSETLLNFMKFRRTTRQFDISKEVEVEKIEKIIEAGRYAPTSSNMQNVSYIVVKENIQKLRVLALETLNKFGENILKSDNLKHKKYKAYAKMWMKMYNDFKSNKENSDKLLFNSSSLIFVLSDSDVNASLASSNMELMANSLGLGALYSGFLVFAAKNSQEIREFLGISDSNKIVTCMILGYPSVKYFRTVPRNGANIIWK
;
A
#
# COMPACT_ATOMS: atom_id res chain seq x y z
N MET A 1 9.44 1.77 -27.19
CA MET A 1 8.80 3.11 -27.31
C MET A 1 7.54 3.05 -26.46
N GLY A 2 7.35 4.04 -25.56
CA GLY A 2 6.15 4.09 -24.73
C GLY A 2 4.92 4.43 -25.55
N ASP A 3 3.74 4.07 -25.03
CA ASP A 3 2.45 4.40 -25.63
C ASP A 3 2.23 5.91 -25.66
N VAL A 4 2.42 6.52 -26.81
CA VAL A 4 2.08 7.92 -27.06
C VAL A 4 0.67 7.95 -27.61
N LYS A 5 -0.22 8.74 -26.99
CA LYS A 5 -1.59 8.96 -27.48
C LYS A 5 -1.74 10.41 -27.94
N GLU A 6 -2.41 10.61 -29.04
CA GLU A 6 -2.81 11.94 -29.47
C GLU A 6 -3.87 12.52 -28.54
N TYR A 7 -3.79 13.82 -28.30
CA TYR A 7 -4.78 14.53 -27.47
C TYR A 7 -6.10 14.69 -28.23
N ILE A 8 -7.17 14.15 -27.65
CA ILE A 8 -8.54 14.36 -28.11
C ILE A 8 -9.32 14.90 -26.92
N GLU A 9 -9.77 16.15 -27.00
CA GLU A 9 -10.35 16.90 -25.87
C GLU A 9 -11.48 16.13 -25.17
N ASP A 10 -12.41 15.55 -25.90
CA ASP A 10 -13.55 14.84 -25.33
C ASP A 10 -13.16 13.57 -24.55
N ASN A 11 -12.02 12.97 -24.88
CA ASN A 11 -11.50 11.79 -24.19
C ASN A 11 -10.77 12.12 -22.89
N PHE A 12 -10.33 13.37 -22.71
CA PHE A 12 -9.50 13.78 -21.57
C PHE A 12 -10.21 14.76 -20.62
N LYS A 13 -11.40 15.23 -20.98
CA LYS A 13 -12.16 16.18 -20.18
C LYS A 13 -12.81 15.51 -18.98
N ILE A 14 -12.39 15.89 -17.79
CA ILE A 14 -12.98 15.44 -16.52
C ILE A 14 -13.62 16.65 -15.82
N ASN A 15 -14.88 16.50 -15.38
CA ASN A 15 -15.54 17.51 -14.58
C ASN A 15 -14.85 17.65 -13.21
N SER A 16 -14.46 18.87 -12.83
CA SER A 16 -13.68 19.14 -11.61
C SER A 16 -14.41 18.72 -10.33
N GLU A 17 -15.72 18.95 -10.23
CA GLU A 17 -16.52 18.54 -9.07
C GLU A 17 -16.62 17.03 -8.95
N THR A 18 -16.78 16.33 -10.07
CA THR A 18 -16.79 14.86 -10.11
C THR A 18 -15.46 14.31 -9.63
N LEU A 19 -14.35 14.86 -10.12
CA LEU A 19 -12.99 14.44 -9.69
C LEU A 19 -12.77 14.75 -8.20
N LEU A 20 -13.15 15.92 -7.72
CA LEU A 20 -13.01 16.30 -6.31
C LEU A 20 -13.85 15.40 -5.40
N ASN A 21 -15.08 15.09 -5.78
CA ASN A 21 -15.95 14.20 -5.03
C ASN A 21 -15.40 12.77 -5.02
N PHE A 22 -14.87 12.26 -6.14
CA PHE A 22 -14.19 10.98 -6.20
C PHE A 22 -13.03 10.91 -5.20
N MET A 23 -12.15 11.93 -5.17
CA MET A 23 -11.05 12.02 -4.21
C MET A 23 -11.54 12.06 -2.75
N LYS A 24 -12.62 12.79 -2.47
CA LYS A 24 -13.21 12.90 -1.12
C LYS A 24 -13.78 11.56 -0.62
N PHE A 25 -14.38 10.76 -1.51
CA PHE A 25 -14.99 9.47 -1.17
C PHE A 25 -13.99 8.32 -1.08
N ARG A 26 -12.77 8.48 -1.61
CA ARG A 26 -11.70 7.48 -1.47
C ARG A 26 -11.43 7.19 0.01
N ARG A 27 -11.37 5.91 0.36
CA ARG A 27 -11.19 5.43 1.73
C ARG A 27 -10.12 4.34 1.80
N THR A 28 -9.36 4.33 2.88
CA THR A 28 -8.55 3.18 3.25
C THR A 28 -9.47 2.01 3.60
N THR A 29 -9.37 0.91 2.88
CA THR A 29 -10.18 -0.30 3.06
C THR A 29 -9.38 -1.35 3.82
N ARG A 30 -10.00 -1.94 4.86
CA ARG A 30 -9.44 -3.02 5.71
C ARG A 30 -10.40 -4.20 5.86
N GLN A 31 -11.38 -4.28 4.99
CA GLN A 31 -12.35 -5.36 4.93
C GLN A 31 -12.55 -5.70 3.47
N PHE A 32 -12.01 -6.83 3.06
CA PHE A 32 -12.06 -7.29 1.67
C PHE A 32 -12.97 -8.52 1.55
N ASP A 33 -13.58 -8.67 0.40
CA ASP A 33 -14.36 -9.84 0.01
C ASP A 33 -13.41 -10.97 -0.37
N ILE A 34 -13.29 -11.95 0.51
CA ILE A 34 -12.38 -13.09 0.34
C ILE A 34 -12.77 -14.03 -0.80
N SER A 35 -14.00 -13.93 -1.30
CA SER A 35 -14.49 -14.73 -2.42
C SER A 35 -14.07 -14.18 -3.79
N LYS A 36 -13.46 -12.98 -3.82
CA LYS A 36 -13.07 -12.30 -5.05
C LYS A 36 -11.58 -12.06 -5.09
N GLU A 37 -10.96 -12.48 -6.16
CA GLU A 37 -9.59 -12.14 -6.49
C GLU A 37 -9.54 -10.89 -7.36
N VAL A 38 -8.45 -10.13 -7.23
CA VAL A 38 -8.19 -8.99 -8.12
C VAL A 38 -7.65 -9.52 -9.44
N GLU A 39 -8.29 -9.17 -10.54
CA GLU A 39 -7.90 -9.57 -11.89
C GLU A 39 -6.57 -8.92 -12.29
N VAL A 40 -5.79 -9.64 -13.09
CA VAL A 40 -4.46 -9.17 -13.57
C VAL A 40 -4.60 -7.88 -14.37
N GLU A 41 -5.59 -7.77 -15.21
CA GLU A 41 -5.86 -6.61 -16.05
C GLU A 41 -6.15 -5.34 -15.23
N LYS A 42 -6.75 -5.49 -14.04
CA LYS A 42 -6.95 -4.36 -13.12
C LYS A 42 -5.64 -3.95 -12.45
N ILE A 43 -4.80 -4.92 -12.09
CA ILE A 43 -3.47 -4.64 -11.53
C ILE A 43 -2.60 -3.92 -12.57
N GLU A 44 -2.62 -4.36 -13.82
CA GLU A 44 -1.90 -3.71 -14.92
C GLU A 44 -2.34 -2.25 -15.13
N LYS A 45 -3.66 -1.98 -15.11
CA LYS A 45 -4.19 -0.61 -15.18
C LYS A 45 -3.76 0.25 -13.98
N ILE A 46 -3.69 -0.33 -12.80
CA ILE A 46 -3.21 0.38 -11.61
C ILE A 46 -1.73 0.73 -11.76
N ILE A 47 -0.90 -0.20 -12.21
CA ILE A 47 0.52 0.04 -12.47
C ILE A 47 0.70 1.08 -13.58
N GLU A 48 -0.11 0.99 -14.64
CA GLU A 48 -0.11 1.97 -15.73
C GLU A 48 -0.36 3.39 -15.20
N ALA A 49 -1.36 3.58 -14.34
CA ALA A 49 -1.60 4.88 -13.70
C ALA A 49 -0.38 5.37 -12.88
N GLY A 50 0.33 4.45 -12.23
CA GLY A 50 1.57 4.75 -11.52
C GLY A 50 2.70 5.19 -12.46
N ARG A 51 2.82 4.57 -13.63
CA ARG A 51 3.84 4.91 -14.66
C ARG A 51 3.68 6.34 -15.18
N TYR A 52 2.47 6.86 -15.23
CA TYR A 52 2.19 8.24 -15.68
C TYR A 52 2.30 9.29 -14.56
N ALA A 53 2.75 8.92 -13.38
CA ALA A 53 3.07 9.92 -12.37
C ALA A 53 4.30 10.75 -12.80
N PRO A 54 4.30 12.07 -12.55
CA PRO A 54 5.47 12.88 -12.84
C PRO A 54 6.65 12.44 -11.99
N THR A 55 7.83 12.40 -12.60
CA THR A 55 9.09 12.10 -11.92
C THR A 55 10.09 13.23 -12.14
N SER A 56 10.97 13.45 -11.15
CA SER A 56 12.02 14.45 -11.26
C SER A 56 12.82 14.22 -12.56
N SER A 57 12.99 15.26 -13.38
CA SER A 57 13.68 15.19 -14.68
C SER A 57 13.20 14.05 -15.60
N ASN A 58 11.95 13.65 -15.47
CA ASN A 58 11.37 12.52 -16.19
C ASN A 58 12.20 11.22 -16.08
N MET A 59 12.78 10.96 -14.91
CA MET A 59 13.66 9.82 -14.68
C MET A 59 12.95 8.46 -14.82
N GLN A 60 11.63 8.41 -14.63
CA GLN A 60 10.80 7.20 -14.73
C GLN A 60 11.35 6.00 -13.93
N ASN A 61 11.96 6.30 -12.77
CA ASN A 61 12.72 5.40 -11.91
C ASN A 61 11.87 4.71 -10.83
N VAL A 62 10.59 4.47 -11.12
CA VAL A 62 9.68 3.76 -10.21
C VAL A 62 9.49 2.33 -10.70
N SER A 63 9.67 1.37 -9.81
CA SER A 63 9.49 -0.06 -10.08
C SER A 63 8.39 -0.64 -9.20
N TYR A 64 7.76 -1.72 -9.67
CA TYR A 64 6.62 -2.34 -9.03
C TYR A 64 6.86 -3.84 -8.85
N ILE A 65 6.54 -4.39 -7.67
CA ILE A 65 6.53 -5.83 -7.42
C ILE A 65 5.13 -6.22 -6.99
N VAL A 66 4.48 -7.04 -7.79
CA VAL A 66 3.15 -7.58 -7.51
C VAL A 66 3.28 -8.92 -6.80
N VAL A 67 2.59 -9.07 -5.67
CA VAL A 67 2.49 -10.34 -4.96
C VAL A 67 1.02 -10.77 -4.96
N LYS A 68 0.73 -11.82 -5.71
CA LYS A 68 -0.53 -12.58 -5.70
C LYS A 68 -0.30 -14.01 -5.25
N GLU A 69 0.69 -14.65 -5.85
CA GLU A 69 1.10 -16.00 -5.48
C GLU A 69 1.92 -15.98 -4.19
N ASN A 70 1.84 -17.05 -3.45
CA ASN A 70 2.61 -17.22 -2.20
C ASN A 70 2.43 -16.09 -1.17
N ILE A 71 1.32 -15.35 -1.22
CA ILE A 71 1.03 -14.25 -0.31
C ILE A 71 1.06 -14.69 1.17
N GLN A 72 0.69 -15.95 1.45
CA GLN A 72 0.75 -16.52 2.80
C GLN A 72 2.21 -16.70 3.27
N LYS A 73 3.14 -17.04 2.38
CA LYS A 73 4.56 -17.08 2.72
C LYS A 73 5.07 -15.70 3.13
N LEU A 74 4.73 -14.66 2.37
CA LEU A 74 5.06 -13.29 2.74
C LEU A 74 4.44 -12.89 4.08
N ARG A 75 3.18 -13.28 4.34
CA ARG A 75 2.49 -13.03 5.61
C ARG A 75 3.26 -13.61 6.80
N VAL A 76 3.69 -14.88 6.70
CA VAL A 76 4.48 -15.54 7.74
C VAL A 76 5.77 -14.77 8.01
N LEU A 77 6.59 -14.55 6.98
CA LEU A 77 7.86 -13.84 7.08
C LEU A 77 7.70 -12.43 7.70
N ALA A 78 6.66 -11.71 7.29
CA ALA A 78 6.39 -10.38 7.81
C ALA A 78 5.97 -10.40 9.28
N LEU A 79 5.09 -11.33 9.68
CA LEU A 79 4.66 -11.47 11.07
C LEU A 79 5.81 -11.89 11.98
N GLU A 80 6.67 -12.80 11.55
CA GLU A 80 7.86 -13.23 12.30
C GLU A 80 8.84 -12.07 12.50
N THR A 81 9.11 -11.31 11.43
CA THR A 81 9.96 -10.12 11.49
C THR A 81 9.38 -9.08 12.45
N LEU A 82 8.10 -8.75 12.32
CA LEU A 82 7.43 -7.77 13.18
C LEU A 82 7.41 -8.22 14.65
N ASN A 83 7.19 -9.51 14.92
CA ASN A 83 7.24 -10.07 16.27
C ASN A 83 8.62 -9.92 16.89
N LYS A 84 9.68 -10.31 16.17
CA LYS A 84 11.07 -10.18 16.62
C LYS A 84 11.44 -8.74 16.97
N PHE A 85 11.06 -7.78 16.13
CA PHE A 85 11.24 -6.37 16.41
C PHE A 85 10.40 -5.89 17.60
N GLY A 86 9.16 -6.37 17.72
CA GLY A 86 8.27 -6.08 18.83
C GLY A 86 8.87 -6.49 20.18
N GLU A 87 9.41 -7.71 20.27
CA GLU A 87 10.10 -8.21 21.46
C GLU A 87 11.30 -7.34 21.83
N ASN A 88 12.13 -6.99 20.85
CA ASN A 88 13.32 -6.15 21.08
C ASN A 88 12.95 -4.75 21.58
N ILE A 89 11.90 -4.14 21.03
CA ILE A 89 11.40 -2.82 21.46
C ILE A 89 10.89 -2.89 22.92
N LEU A 90 10.18 -3.95 23.30
CA LEU A 90 9.62 -4.07 24.66
C LEU A 90 10.69 -4.37 25.70
N LYS A 91 11.76 -5.07 25.34
CA LYS A 91 12.92 -5.36 26.22
C LYS A 91 13.85 -4.16 26.36
N SER A 92 13.74 -3.15 25.49
CA SER A 92 14.64 -2.00 25.48
C SER A 92 14.14 -0.87 26.39
N ASP A 93 15.03 -0.34 27.24
CA ASP A 93 14.80 0.85 28.06
C ASP A 93 15.05 2.16 27.30
N ASN A 94 15.38 2.09 26.00
CA ASN A 94 15.67 3.26 25.20
C ASN A 94 14.42 4.15 25.04
N LEU A 95 14.52 5.40 25.46
CA LEU A 95 13.45 6.40 25.37
C LEU A 95 12.96 6.61 23.94
N LYS A 96 13.82 6.44 22.93
CA LYS A 96 13.43 6.50 21.51
C LYS A 96 12.41 5.42 21.12
N HIS A 97 12.42 4.29 21.82
CA HIS A 97 11.48 3.18 21.59
C HIS A 97 10.11 3.39 22.25
N LYS A 98 9.99 4.35 23.19
CA LYS A 98 8.73 4.58 23.94
C LYS A 98 7.52 4.78 23.00
N LYS A 99 7.68 5.56 21.92
CA LYS A 99 6.63 5.84 20.94
C LYS A 99 6.22 4.60 20.12
N TYR A 100 7.09 3.59 20.03
CA TYR A 100 6.83 2.36 19.27
C TYR A 100 6.28 1.21 20.12
N LYS A 101 6.22 1.34 21.44
CA LYS A 101 5.74 0.26 22.34
C LYS A 101 4.31 -0.20 22.02
N ALA A 102 3.43 0.71 21.59
CA ALA A 102 2.06 0.34 21.18
C ALA A 102 2.05 -0.51 19.91
N TYR A 103 2.88 -0.15 18.92
CA TYR A 103 3.05 -0.95 17.70
C TYR A 103 3.68 -2.31 18.00
N ALA A 104 4.70 -2.37 18.85
CA ALA A 104 5.34 -3.60 19.28
C ALA A 104 4.35 -4.59 19.89
N LYS A 105 3.50 -4.14 20.82
CA LYS A 105 2.42 -4.96 21.40
C LYS A 105 1.43 -5.46 20.34
N MET A 106 1.09 -4.61 19.36
CA MET A 106 0.17 -4.97 18.28
C MET A 106 0.81 -6.01 17.35
N TRP A 107 2.08 -5.88 16.98
CA TRP A 107 2.79 -6.83 16.14
C TRP A 107 2.87 -8.21 16.79
N MET A 108 3.26 -8.27 18.08
CA MET A 108 3.30 -9.52 18.82
C MET A 108 1.92 -10.16 18.94
N LYS A 109 0.87 -9.34 19.16
CA LYS A 109 -0.50 -9.85 19.18
C LYS A 109 -0.92 -10.43 17.82
N MET A 110 -0.60 -9.76 16.72
CA MET A 110 -0.92 -10.26 15.36
C MET A 110 -0.23 -11.60 15.09
N TYR A 111 1.04 -11.75 15.50
CA TYR A 111 1.78 -12.99 15.38
C TYR A 111 1.18 -14.11 16.22
N ASN A 112 0.83 -13.85 17.49
CA ASN A 112 0.22 -14.82 18.39
C ASN A 112 -1.18 -15.24 17.92
N ASP A 113 -2.00 -14.30 17.44
CA ASP A 113 -3.31 -14.58 16.87
C ASP A 113 -3.19 -15.47 15.63
N PHE A 114 -2.17 -15.23 14.79
CA PHE A 114 -1.86 -16.08 13.63
C PHE A 114 -1.42 -17.49 14.05
N LYS A 115 -0.49 -17.64 15.01
CA LYS A 115 -0.02 -18.94 15.50
C LYS A 115 -1.11 -19.76 16.16
N SER A 116 -2.08 -19.13 16.80
CA SER A 116 -3.21 -19.81 17.44
C SER A 116 -4.38 -20.08 16.48
N ASN A 117 -4.20 -19.90 15.17
CA ASN A 117 -5.22 -20.11 14.14
C ASN A 117 -6.57 -19.44 14.48
N LYS A 118 -6.54 -18.26 15.10
CA LYS A 118 -7.77 -17.50 15.34
C LYS A 118 -8.41 -17.12 14.02
N GLU A 119 -9.59 -17.65 13.76
CA GLU A 119 -10.39 -17.28 12.61
C GLU A 119 -10.59 -15.75 12.53
N ASN A 120 -10.55 -15.20 11.33
CA ASN A 120 -10.72 -13.77 11.04
C ASN A 120 -9.72 -12.81 11.72
N SER A 121 -8.54 -13.28 12.12
CA SER A 121 -7.55 -12.47 12.84
C SER A 121 -6.51 -11.77 11.93
N ASP A 122 -6.62 -11.86 10.60
CA ASP A 122 -5.65 -11.24 9.70
C ASP A 122 -5.72 -9.72 9.71
N LYS A 123 -4.93 -9.11 10.59
CA LYS A 123 -4.77 -7.65 10.71
C LYS A 123 -3.54 -7.12 9.98
N LEU A 124 -2.80 -7.97 9.28
CA LEU A 124 -1.67 -7.57 8.46
C LEU A 124 -2.08 -7.35 7.01
N LEU A 125 -2.71 -8.36 6.40
CA LEU A 125 -3.16 -8.34 5.00
C LEU A 125 -4.67 -8.14 4.85
N PHE A 126 -5.44 -8.29 5.93
CA PHE A 126 -6.91 -8.19 5.93
C PHE A 126 -7.58 -9.17 4.95
N ASN A 127 -6.98 -10.35 4.79
CA ASN A 127 -7.37 -11.39 3.84
C ASN A 127 -7.40 -10.90 2.38
N SER A 128 -6.58 -9.92 2.05
CA SER A 128 -6.41 -9.45 0.67
C SER A 128 -5.75 -10.52 -0.19
N SER A 129 -6.09 -10.55 -1.47
CA SER A 129 -5.52 -11.45 -2.47
C SER A 129 -4.33 -10.85 -3.23
N SER A 130 -4.02 -9.57 -3.06
CA SER A 130 -3.01 -8.91 -3.87
C SER A 130 -2.35 -7.73 -3.17
N LEU A 131 -1.05 -7.58 -3.37
CA LEU A 131 -0.30 -6.38 -2.95
C LEU A 131 0.66 -5.94 -4.04
N ILE A 132 0.99 -4.65 -4.01
CA ILE A 132 2.00 -4.04 -4.88
C ILE A 132 3.00 -3.29 -4.01
N PHE A 133 4.26 -3.70 -4.03
CA PHE A 133 5.36 -2.90 -3.51
C PHE A 133 5.81 -1.90 -4.58
N VAL A 134 6.04 -0.67 -4.17
CA VAL A 134 6.54 0.39 -5.04
C VAL A 134 7.93 0.78 -4.58
N LEU A 135 8.88 0.71 -5.49
CA LEU A 135 10.30 0.93 -5.26
C LEU A 135 10.78 2.12 -6.07
N SER A 136 11.64 2.93 -5.47
CA SER A 136 12.39 4.01 -6.14
C SER A 136 13.51 4.47 -5.23
N ASP A 137 14.55 5.08 -5.76
CA ASP A 137 15.52 5.87 -5.01
C ASP A 137 14.94 7.22 -4.52
N SER A 138 13.86 7.69 -5.16
CA SER A 138 13.10 8.89 -4.77
C SER A 138 11.79 8.55 -4.07
N ASP A 139 11.70 8.92 -2.78
CA ASP A 139 10.44 8.78 -2.02
C ASP A 139 9.30 9.59 -2.65
N VAL A 140 9.61 10.76 -3.25
CA VAL A 140 8.63 11.62 -3.90
C VAL A 140 8.06 10.94 -5.14
N ASN A 141 8.90 10.44 -6.05
CA ASN A 141 8.47 9.78 -7.28
C ASN A 141 7.59 8.56 -6.97
N ALA A 142 8.02 7.70 -6.04
CA ALA A 142 7.24 6.53 -5.63
C ALA A 142 5.92 6.91 -4.94
N SER A 143 5.90 7.99 -4.16
CA SER A 143 4.67 8.44 -3.49
C SER A 143 3.65 9.01 -4.48
N LEU A 144 4.10 9.77 -5.48
CA LEU A 144 3.23 10.27 -6.56
C LEU A 144 2.67 9.12 -7.39
N ALA A 145 3.52 8.15 -7.77
CA ALA A 145 3.08 6.95 -8.46
C ALA A 145 2.04 6.18 -7.64
N SER A 146 2.30 5.95 -6.35
CA SER A 146 1.37 5.27 -5.45
C SER A 146 0.04 6.01 -5.32
N SER A 147 0.03 7.34 -5.31
CA SER A 147 -1.19 8.15 -5.26
C SER A 147 -2.06 7.95 -6.51
N ASN A 148 -1.46 7.99 -7.71
CA ASN A 148 -2.17 7.70 -8.94
C ASN A 148 -2.75 6.27 -8.96
N MET A 149 -1.95 5.30 -8.50
CA MET A 149 -2.37 3.90 -8.38
C MET A 149 -3.57 3.73 -7.47
N GLU A 150 -3.61 4.44 -6.32
CA GLU A 150 -4.73 4.37 -5.39
C GLU A 150 -6.01 4.94 -6.02
N LEU A 151 -5.92 6.06 -6.75
CA LEU A 151 -7.06 6.63 -7.46
C LEU A 151 -7.57 5.66 -8.53
N MET A 152 -6.68 5.05 -9.31
CA MET A 152 -7.04 4.05 -10.31
C MET A 152 -7.69 2.82 -9.67
N ALA A 153 -7.15 2.30 -8.57
CA ALA A 153 -7.74 1.18 -7.86
C ALA A 153 -9.19 1.47 -7.43
N ASN A 154 -9.44 2.66 -6.87
CA ASN A 154 -10.78 3.07 -6.47
C ASN A 154 -11.73 3.26 -7.67
N SER A 155 -11.26 3.76 -8.81
CA SER A 155 -12.07 3.89 -10.03
C SER A 155 -12.47 2.53 -10.61
N LEU A 156 -11.65 1.49 -10.38
CA LEU A 156 -11.93 0.11 -10.78
C LEU A 156 -12.81 -0.64 -9.77
N GLY A 157 -13.33 0.04 -8.74
CA GLY A 157 -14.16 -0.54 -7.69
C GLY A 157 -13.38 -1.36 -6.66
N LEU A 158 -12.04 -1.22 -6.63
CA LEU A 158 -11.19 -1.87 -5.63
C LEU A 158 -10.99 -0.96 -4.41
N GLY A 159 -10.80 -1.59 -3.26
CA GLY A 159 -10.32 -0.94 -2.06
C GLY A 159 -8.79 -1.02 -1.98
N ALA A 160 -8.19 -0.01 -1.41
CA ALA A 160 -6.75 0.06 -1.20
C ALA A 160 -6.39 0.44 0.24
N LEU A 161 -5.21 -0.03 0.67
CA LEU A 161 -4.61 0.27 1.97
C LEU A 161 -3.10 0.36 1.83
N TYR A 162 -2.49 1.44 2.28
CA TYR A 162 -1.02 1.51 2.41
C TYR A 162 -0.57 0.81 3.69
N SER A 163 0.28 -0.21 3.55
CA SER A 163 0.81 -1.00 4.66
C SER A 163 2.23 -0.59 5.04
N GLY A 164 2.34 0.31 6.02
CA GLY A 164 3.64 0.65 6.61
C GLY A 164 4.29 -0.55 7.32
N PHE A 165 3.52 -1.52 7.80
CA PHE A 165 4.07 -2.71 8.45
C PHE A 165 4.77 -3.64 7.47
N LEU A 166 4.21 -3.84 6.27
CA LEU A 166 4.88 -4.62 5.23
C LEU A 166 6.14 -3.92 4.72
N VAL A 167 6.09 -2.60 4.55
CA VAL A 167 7.28 -1.81 4.19
C VAL A 167 8.35 -1.94 5.27
N PHE A 168 7.97 -1.82 6.55
CA PHE A 168 8.91 -1.98 7.68
C PHE A 168 9.50 -3.39 7.71
N ALA A 169 8.68 -4.43 7.62
CA ALA A 169 9.14 -5.82 7.62
C ALA A 169 10.10 -6.08 6.44
N ALA A 170 9.74 -5.66 5.23
CA ALA A 170 10.55 -5.86 4.04
C ALA A 170 11.88 -5.09 4.05
N LYS A 171 11.94 -3.92 4.71
CA LYS A 171 13.19 -3.17 4.91
C LYS A 171 14.13 -3.83 5.93
N ASN A 172 13.60 -4.67 6.83
CA ASN A 172 14.35 -5.22 7.97
C ASN A 172 14.46 -6.75 7.94
N SER A 173 14.10 -7.41 6.84
CA SER A 173 14.25 -8.85 6.67
C SER A 173 14.87 -9.17 5.31
N GLN A 174 16.03 -9.81 5.35
CA GLN A 174 16.70 -10.30 4.16
C GLN A 174 15.86 -11.38 3.46
N GLU A 175 15.21 -12.26 4.22
CA GLU A 175 14.34 -13.32 3.69
C GLU A 175 13.15 -12.76 2.90
N ILE A 176 12.58 -11.64 3.35
CA ILE A 176 11.51 -10.96 2.59
C ILE A 176 12.07 -10.32 1.32
N ARG A 177 13.25 -9.71 1.38
CA ARG A 177 13.90 -9.13 0.20
C ARG A 177 14.22 -10.19 -0.85
N GLU A 178 14.76 -11.33 -0.42
CA GLU A 178 15.00 -12.50 -1.28
C GLU A 178 13.69 -13.04 -1.87
N PHE A 179 12.63 -13.19 -1.05
CA PHE A 179 11.31 -13.58 -1.52
C PHE A 179 10.76 -12.65 -2.61
N LEU A 180 10.99 -11.34 -2.45
CA LEU A 180 10.55 -10.32 -3.40
C LEU A 180 11.51 -10.14 -4.59
N GLY A 181 12.67 -10.81 -4.59
CA GLY A 181 13.69 -10.65 -5.64
C GLY A 181 14.34 -9.25 -5.66
N ILE A 182 14.44 -8.60 -4.49
CA ILE A 182 14.93 -7.23 -4.37
C ILE A 182 16.42 -7.22 -4.03
N SER A 183 17.25 -6.54 -4.84
CA SER A 183 18.64 -6.27 -4.50
C SER A 183 18.77 -5.23 -3.36
N ASP A 184 19.93 -5.21 -2.69
CA ASP A 184 20.15 -4.30 -1.55
C ASP A 184 20.10 -2.81 -1.93
N SER A 185 20.40 -2.49 -3.19
CA SER A 185 20.34 -1.13 -3.73
C SER A 185 18.91 -0.61 -3.93
N ASN A 186 17.90 -1.50 -4.04
CA ASN A 186 16.54 -1.10 -4.32
C ASN A 186 15.80 -0.67 -3.04
N LYS A 187 15.27 0.55 -3.03
CA LYS A 187 14.55 1.12 -1.89
C LYS A 187 13.04 0.88 -2.02
N ILE A 188 12.48 0.13 -1.09
CA ILE A 188 11.02 -0.01 -0.95
C ILE A 188 10.48 1.27 -0.33
N VAL A 189 9.52 1.92 -0.98
CA VAL A 189 8.93 3.18 -0.49
C VAL A 189 7.52 2.95 0.05
N THR A 190 6.64 2.31 -0.72
CA THR A 190 5.27 2.00 -0.29
C THR A 190 4.92 0.54 -0.56
N CYS A 191 3.87 0.07 0.12
CA CYS A 191 3.21 -1.19 -0.19
C CYS A 191 1.71 -0.96 -0.15
N MET A 192 1.04 -1.23 -1.25
CA MET A 192 -0.41 -1.13 -1.39
C MET A 192 -1.03 -2.52 -1.34
N ILE A 193 -1.93 -2.73 -0.40
CA ILE A 193 -2.79 -3.92 -0.31
C ILE A 193 -4.06 -3.63 -1.08
N LEU A 194 -4.50 -4.55 -1.94
CA LEU A 194 -5.64 -4.39 -2.84
C LEU A 194 -6.64 -5.53 -2.67
N GLY A 195 -7.92 -5.22 -2.86
CA GLY A 195 -8.99 -6.21 -2.88
C GLY A 195 -10.35 -5.58 -3.14
N TYR A 196 -11.35 -6.40 -3.35
CA TYR A 196 -12.73 -5.93 -3.42
C TYR A 196 -13.23 -5.57 -2.02
N PRO A 197 -13.79 -4.34 -1.80
CA PRO A 197 -14.33 -4.00 -0.49
C PRO A 197 -15.55 -4.86 -0.16
N SER A 198 -15.61 -5.43 1.03
CA SER A 198 -16.81 -6.09 1.56
C SER A 198 -17.72 -5.12 2.33
N VAL A 199 -17.35 -3.84 2.39
CA VAL A 199 -18.08 -2.77 3.07
C VAL A 199 -18.37 -1.62 2.12
N LYS A 200 -19.50 -0.94 2.33
CA LYS A 200 -19.86 0.28 1.62
C LYS A 200 -19.79 1.47 2.56
N TYR A 201 -19.13 2.54 2.13
CA TYR A 201 -19.07 3.80 2.86
C TYR A 201 -20.10 4.78 2.30
N PHE A 202 -20.89 5.40 3.20
CA PHE A 202 -21.99 6.30 2.84
C PHE A 202 -21.69 7.78 3.04
N ARG A 203 -20.50 8.10 3.57
CA ARG A 203 -20.07 9.47 3.83
C ARG A 203 -18.55 9.62 3.70
N THR A 204 -18.10 10.83 3.42
CA THR A 204 -16.68 11.18 3.40
C THR A 204 -16.08 11.16 4.81
N VAL A 205 -14.75 11.13 4.87
CA VAL A 205 -14.00 11.31 6.13
C VAL A 205 -13.93 12.80 6.44
N PRO A 206 -14.23 13.23 7.68
CA PRO A 206 -13.99 14.61 8.09
C PRO A 206 -12.49 14.94 7.95
N ARG A 207 -12.21 16.17 7.52
CA ARG A 207 -10.87 16.72 7.40
C ARG A 207 -10.79 18.04 8.14
N ASN A 208 -9.63 18.34 8.70
CA ASN A 208 -9.35 19.68 9.23
C ASN A 208 -9.37 20.69 8.08
N GLY A 209 -9.68 21.95 8.40
CA GLY A 209 -9.53 23.04 7.45
C GLY A 209 -8.08 23.17 6.97
N ALA A 210 -7.90 23.61 5.73
CA ALA A 210 -6.58 23.86 5.20
C ALA A 210 -5.93 25.06 5.93
N ASN A 211 -4.65 24.90 6.30
CA ASN A 211 -3.85 26.05 6.76
C ASN A 211 -3.19 26.68 5.54
N ILE A 212 -3.70 27.85 5.11
CA ILE A 212 -3.27 28.55 3.90
C ILE A 212 -2.78 29.93 4.27
N ILE A 213 -1.60 30.28 3.80
CA ILE A 213 -1.06 31.64 3.90
C ILE A 213 -1.02 32.22 2.49
N TRP A 214 -1.80 33.26 2.27
CA TRP A 214 -1.81 34.04 1.05
C TRP A 214 -0.77 35.17 1.18
N LYS A 215 0.12 35.32 0.20
CA LYS A 215 1.14 36.36 0.14
C LYS A 215 1.01 37.15 -1.15
#